data_11e85ac2742b0dcd8ca375f798ea9390
#
_entry.id   11e85ac2742b0dcd8ca375f798ea9390
#
_cell.length_a   1.000
_cell.length_b   1.000
_cell.length_c   1.000
_cell.angle_alpha   90.00
_cell.angle_beta   90.00
_cell.angle_gamma   90.00
#
_symmetry.space_group_name_H-M   'P 1'
#
loop_
_entity.id
_entity.type
_entity.pdbx_description
1 polymer ?
#
loop_
_entity_poly.entity_id
_entity_poly.type
_entity_poly.pdbx_seq_one_letter_code
_entity_poly.pdbx_strand_id
1 'polypeptide(L)'
;MKLLTGLGLALLASLGWAQEPEELMSYAARGQVPTGYPPTYAATIRAAEDEGKLVIYATTDTAVARPLIADFKAMYPRINVEYEDLTSTELHYRFVAETQLGGGTADVLWSSAMDLQSNLVSKGYAQTYDSPESGGLPAWAKWKAQAWATTFEPIAIAYNKTLLPASDVPRTHADLARLLNASAARFKGKVITYDIEKSGLGFFLATQDVSVAPVFWDIAEGLGKVDTRFASTTDAMLKQVASGEAAIAYNVLGSYAVAQARKDANIGYVFPADYTLVMSRLQLINKNAPDPNAARLWVDYVLSKRGQTVIANQAGLYSVRVDVSGDTTAAGLTQTLGPSIRAISVGPSLIGYLNNQNYRDFIRQWRKATETASGK
;
A
#
# COMPACT_ATOMS: atom_id res chain seq x y z
N MET A 1 -46.44 -64.84 29.01
CA MET A 1 -47.62 -64.03 28.71
C MET A 1 -47.38 -62.68 29.34
N LYS A 2 -47.11 -61.70 28.59
CA LYS A 2 -47.32 -60.22 28.67
C LYS A 2 -46.30 -59.53 27.78
N LEU A 3 -46.76 -59.02 26.66
CA LEU A 3 -46.10 -58.10 25.76
C LEU A 3 -45.87 -56.74 26.49
N LEU A 4 -44.71 -56.13 26.24
CA LEU A 4 -44.47 -54.72 26.49
C LEU A 4 -43.86 -54.15 25.21
N THR A 5 -44.68 -53.38 24.52
CA THR A 5 -44.36 -52.56 23.38
C THR A 5 -43.57 -51.34 23.84
N GLY A 6 -42.32 -51.19 23.38
CA GLY A 6 -41.51 -50.00 23.57
C GLY A 6 -41.57 -49.13 22.32
N LEU A 7 -42.19 -47.93 22.49
CA LEU A 7 -42.20 -46.86 21.47
C LEU A 7 -40.81 -46.24 21.36
N GLY A 8 -40.16 -46.43 20.25
CA GLY A 8 -38.93 -45.72 19.94
C GLY A 8 -39.25 -44.32 19.38
N LEU A 9 -38.92 -43.27 20.13
CA LEU A 9 -38.95 -41.88 19.67
C LEU A 9 -37.71 -41.65 18.80
N ALA A 10 -37.89 -41.52 17.48
CA ALA A 10 -36.85 -41.07 16.56
C ALA A 10 -36.75 -39.54 16.70
N LEU A 11 -35.68 -39.06 17.36
CA LEU A 11 -35.27 -37.66 17.28
C LEU A 11 -34.66 -37.41 15.87
N LEU A 12 -35.42 -36.80 15.00
CA LEU A 12 -34.92 -36.14 13.80
C LEU A 12 -34.15 -34.88 14.24
N ALA A 13 -32.80 -35.05 14.33
CA ALA A 13 -31.93 -33.89 14.41
C ALA A 13 -31.96 -33.20 13.05
N SER A 14 -32.71 -32.10 12.96
CA SER A 14 -32.59 -31.16 11.84
C SER A 14 -31.20 -30.52 11.94
N LEU A 15 -30.27 -30.99 11.14
CA LEU A 15 -29.04 -30.27 10.80
C LEU A 15 -29.48 -28.97 10.14
N GLY A 16 -29.60 -27.92 10.94
CA GLY A 16 -29.67 -26.56 10.43
C GLY A 16 -28.39 -26.27 9.65
N TRP A 17 -28.49 -26.26 8.37
CA TRP A 17 -27.47 -25.68 7.53
C TRP A 17 -27.38 -24.21 7.92
N ALA A 18 -26.28 -23.83 8.58
CA ALA A 18 -25.97 -22.44 8.79
C ALA A 18 -25.90 -21.81 7.39
N GLN A 19 -26.88 -20.98 7.06
CA GLN A 19 -26.81 -20.14 5.86
C GLN A 19 -25.58 -19.28 6.05
N GLU A 20 -24.56 -19.48 5.21
CA GLU A 20 -23.47 -18.50 5.11
C GLU A 20 -24.09 -17.14 4.86
N PRO A 21 -23.53 -16.07 5.50
CA PRO A 21 -24.05 -14.74 5.31
C PRO A 21 -24.13 -14.44 3.82
N GLU A 22 -25.23 -13.87 3.38
CA GLU A 22 -25.54 -13.59 1.95
C GLU A 22 -24.40 -12.84 1.21
N GLU A 23 -23.59 -12.10 1.97
CA GLU A 23 -22.43 -11.35 1.50
C GLU A 23 -21.24 -12.22 1.05
N LEU A 24 -21.16 -13.48 1.45
CA LEU A 24 -20.02 -14.38 1.16
C LEU A 24 -20.23 -15.28 -0.07
N MET A 25 -21.41 -15.27 -0.68
CA MET A 25 -21.62 -16.06 -1.90
C MET A 25 -21.03 -15.36 -3.13
N SER A 26 -20.34 -16.11 -3.99
CA SER A 26 -19.86 -15.65 -5.28
C SER A 26 -20.99 -15.05 -6.12
N TYR A 27 -20.81 -13.85 -6.65
CA TYR A 27 -21.80 -13.22 -7.54
C TYR A 27 -22.03 -14.03 -8.82
N ALA A 28 -20.99 -14.70 -9.33
CA ALA A 28 -21.11 -15.60 -10.48
C ALA A 28 -22.03 -16.77 -10.19
N ALA A 29 -21.97 -17.36 -9.00
CA ALA A 29 -22.87 -18.46 -8.61
C ALA A 29 -24.33 -18.02 -8.48
N ARG A 30 -24.61 -16.74 -8.22
CA ARG A 30 -25.95 -16.17 -8.09
C ARG A 30 -26.51 -15.60 -9.38
N GLY A 31 -25.66 -15.33 -10.38
CA GLY A 31 -26.03 -14.54 -11.57
C GLY A 31 -26.43 -13.10 -11.23
N GLN A 32 -26.04 -12.59 -10.07
CA GLN A 32 -26.38 -11.27 -9.56
C GLN A 32 -25.17 -10.33 -9.61
N VAL A 33 -25.44 -9.06 -9.88
CA VAL A 33 -24.45 -7.99 -9.76
C VAL A 33 -24.28 -7.58 -8.29
N PRO A 34 -23.15 -6.99 -7.88
CA PRO A 34 -22.97 -6.43 -6.55
C PRO A 34 -24.09 -5.45 -6.19
N THR A 35 -24.50 -5.42 -4.92
CA THR A 35 -25.54 -4.51 -4.44
C THR A 35 -25.14 -3.05 -4.74
N GLY A 36 -26.09 -2.28 -5.31
CA GLY A 36 -25.86 -0.89 -5.68
C GLY A 36 -25.29 -0.68 -7.09
N TYR A 37 -24.92 -1.75 -7.80
CA TYR A 37 -24.43 -1.68 -9.18
C TYR A 37 -25.60 -1.73 -10.18
N PRO A 38 -25.45 -1.09 -11.35
CA PRO A 38 -26.48 -1.14 -12.37
C PRO A 38 -26.62 -2.58 -12.94
N PRO A 39 -27.83 -3.02 -13.33
CA PRO A 39 -28.02 -4.36 -13.89
C PRO A 39 -27.15 -4.66 -15.13
N THR A 40 -26.76 -3.62 -15.88
CA THR A 40 -25.84 -3.71 -17.03
C THR A 40 -24.45 -4.21 -16.65
N TYR A 41 -24.06 -4.12 -15.35
CA TYR A 41 -22.78 -4.61 -14.86
C TYR A 41 -22.61 -6.13 -15.02
N ALA A 42 -23.71 -6.87 -15.10
CA ALA A 42 -23.68 -8.30 -15.43
C ALA A 42 -22.97 -8.61 -16.76
N ALA A 43 -22.98 -7.67 -17.70
CA ALA A 43 -22.25 -7.83 -18.97
C ALA A 43 -20.72 -7.74 -18.75
N THR A 44 -20.27 -6.83 -17.87
CA THR A 44 -18.86 -6.70 -17.49
C THR A 44 -18.36 -7.97 -16.78
N ILE A 45 -19.19 -8.53 -15.88
CA ILE A 45 -18.83 -9.79 -15.18
C ILE A 45 -18.66 -10.93 -16.20
N ARG A 46 -19.63 -11.11 -17.11
CA ARG A 46 -19.54 -12.18 -18.14
C ARG A 46 -18.32 -11.99 -19.03
N ALA A 47 -18.10 -10.77 -19.53
CA ALA A 47 -16.95 -10.48 -20.38
C ALA A 47 -15.62 -10.76 -19.67
N ALA A 48 -15.49 -10.40 -18.38
CA ALA A 48 -14.30 -10.71 -17.58
C ALA A 48 -14.11 -12.21 -17.35
N GLU A 49 -15.20 -12.95 -17.14
CA GLU A 49 -15.13 -14.42 -17.03
C GLU A 49 -14.78 -15.09 -18.35
N ASP A 50 -15.18 -14.52 -19.48
CA ASP A 50 -14.82 -14.98 -20.83
C ASP A 50 -13.33 -14.67 -21.15
N GLU A 51 -12.80 -13.53 -20.66
CA GLU A 51 -11.36 -13.21 -20.67
C GLU A 51 -10.58 -14.23 -19.82
N GLY A 52 -11.12 -14.63 -18.69
CA GLY A 52 -10.61 -15.73 -17.84
C GLY A 52 -9.28 -15.48 -17.15
N LYS A 53 -8.68 -14.29 -17.31
CA LYS A 53 -7.35 -13.94 -16.79
C LYS A 53 -7.32 -12.51 -16.27
N LEU A 54 -6.44 -12.27 -15.30
CA LEU A 54 -6.10 -10.94 -14.78
C LEU A 54 -4.62 -10.90 -14.39
N VAL A 55 -3.84 -10.03 -14.99
CA VAL A 55 -2.42 -9.82 -14.65
C VAL A 55 -2.26 -8.51 -13.89
N ILE A 56 -1.70 -8.60 -12.68
CA ILE A 56 -1.49 -7.46 -11.79
C ILE A 56 0.01 -7.30 -11.53
N TYR A 57 0.58 -6.15 -11.89
CA TYR A 57 1.90 -5.73 -11.40
C TYR A 57 1.71 -4.86 -10.17
N ALA A 58 2.33 -5.24 -9.06
CA ALA A 58 2.11 -4.57 -7.79
C ALA A 58 3.40 -4.37 -7.00
N THR A 59 3.38 -3.37 -6.11
CA THR A 59 4.42 -3.14 -5.10
C THR A 59 3.94 -3.51 -3.69
N THR A 60 2.82 -4.20 -3.61
CA THR A 60 2.31 -4.77 -2.35
C THR A 60 2.76 -6.21 -2.26
N ASP A 61 3.47 -6.55 -1.18
CA ASP A 61 3.98 -7.91 -0.98
C ASP A 61 2.86 -8.94 -1.17
N THR A 62 3.15 -10.02 -1.88
CA THR A 62 2.18 -11.09 -2.17
C THR A 62 1.47 -11.60 -0.90
N ALA A 63 2.18 -11.68 0.22
CA ALA A 63 1.60 -12.12 1.50
C ALA A 63 0.53 -11.15 2.01
N VAL A 64 0.70 -9.84 1.80
CA VAL A 64 -0.25 -8.78 2.17
C VAL A 64 -1.44 -8.74 1.21
N ALA A 65 -1.21 -8.95 -0.09
CA ALA A 65 -2.26 -8.94 -1.11
C ALA A 65 -3.11 -10.23 -1.11
N ARG A 66 -2.59 -11.33 -0.54
CA ARG A 66 -3.23 -12.66 -0.57
C ARG A 66 -4.70 -12.67 -0.13
N PRO A 67 -5.12 -12.02 0.96
CA PRO A 67 -6.54 -11.99 1.35
C PRO A 67 -7.43 -11.37 0.27
N LEU A 68 -6.99 -10.28 -0.37
CA LEU A 68 -7.73 -9.62 -1.45
C LEU A 68 -7.86 -10.53 -2.67
N ILE A 69 -6.76 -11.17 -3.07
CA ILE A 69 -6.75 -12.10 -4.22
C ILE A 69 -7.67 -13.29 -3.94
N ALA A 70 -7.62 -13.83 -2.73
CA ALA A 70 -8.46 -14.97 -2.34
C ALA A 70 -9.95 -14.62 -2.35
N ASP A 71 -10.31 -13.45 -1.80
CA ASP A 71 -11.70 -12.99 -1.77
C ASP A 71 -12.22 -12.64 -3.17
N PHE A 72 -11.41 -11.99 -4.01
CA PHE A 72 -11.75 -11.75 -5.42
C PHE A 72 -11.97 -13.05 -6.19
N LYS A 73 -11.10 -14.05 -6.04
CA LYS A 73 -11.25 -15.36 -6.68
C LYS A 73 -12.47 -16.13 -6.17
N ALA A 74 -12.87 -15.94 -4.92
CA ALA A 74 -14.09 -16.52 -4.38
C ALA A 74 -15.35 -15.90 -5.03
N MET A 75 -15.30 -14.59 -5.36
CA MET A 75 -16.37 -13.91 -6.10
C MET A 75 -16.40 -14.28 -7.58
N TYR A 76 -15.23 -14.40 -8.21
CA TYR A 76 -15.06 -14.61 -9.66
C TYR A 76 -14.15 -15.81 -9.94
N PRO A 77 -14.61 -17.05 -9.68
CA PRO A 77 -13.75 -18.24 -9.70
C PRO A 77 -13.25 -18.63 -11.10
N ARG A 78 -13.85 -18.07 -12.17
CA ARG A 78 -13.41 -18.31 -13.55
C ARG A 78 -12.27 -17.39 -14.01
N ILE A 79 -11.88 -16.41 -13.19
CA ILE A 79 -10.78 -15.51 -13.50
C ILE A 79 -9.50 -15.99 -12.81
N ASN A 80 -8.50 -16.36 -13.59
CA ASN A 80 -7.16 -16.69 -13.08
C ASN A 80 -6.39 -15.40 -12.80
N VAL A 81 -6.00 -15.16 -11.54
CA VAL A 81 -5.23 -13.98 -11.14
C VAL A 81 -3.73 -14.33 -11.13
N GLU A 82 -2.98 -13.65 -11.98
CA GLU A 82 -1.51 -13.65 -11.99
C GLU A 82 -1.04 -12.36 -11.30
N TYR A 83 -0.36 -12.51 -10.19
CA TYR A 83 0.10 -11.39 -9.36
C TYR A 83 1.61 -11.37 -9.29
N GLU A 84 2.22 -10.27 -9.71
CA GLU A 84 3.66 -10.07 -9.67
C GLU A 84 4.03 -8.98 -8.68
N ASP A 85 4.80 -9.39 -7.66
CA ASP A 85 5.35 -8.54 -6.61
C ASP A 85 6.69 -7.96 -7.07
N LEU A 86 6.72 -6.66 -7.30
CA LEU A 86 7.83 -5.94 -7.91
C LEU A 86 8.21 -4.73 -7.04
N THR A 87 9.45 -4.29 -7.13
CA THR A 87 9.79 -2.95 -6.62
C THR A 87 9.12 -1.87 -7.47
N SER A 88 8.91 -0.68 -6.90
CA SER A 88 8.25 0.42 -7.62
C SER A 88 8.99 0.86 -8.88
N THR A 89 10.31 0.78 -8.86
CA THR A 89 11.17 1.07 -10.01
C THR A 89 11.03 0.00 -11.09
N GLU A 90 11.10 -1.29 -10.72
CA GLU A 90 10.94 -2.40 -11.65
C GLU A 90 9.56 -2.39 -12.31
N LEU A 91 8.50 -2.23 -11.53
CA LEU A 91 7.14 -2.14 -12.04
C LEU A 91 7.02 -1.07 -13.13
N HIS A 92 7.50 0.15 -12.83
CA HIS A 92 7.39 1.28 -13.74
C HIS A 92 8.16 1.04 -15.04
N TYR A 93 9.46 0.68 -14.96
CA TYR A 93 10.28 0.54 -16.14
C TYR A 93 9.93 -0.69 -16.96
N ARG A 94 9.60 -1.81 -16.33
CA ARG A 94 9.15 -3.03 -17.00
C ARG A 94 7.89 -2.76 -17.80
N PHE A 95 6.87 -2.18 -17.16
CA PHE A 95 5.60 -1.84 -17.82
C PHE A 95 5.81 -0.91 -19.04
N VAL A 96 6.61 0.15 -18.87
CA VAL A 96 6.89 1.08 -19.97
C VAL A 96 7.62 0.39 -21.12
N ALA A 97 8.63 -0.43 -20.82
CA ALA A 97 9.39 -1.16 -21.84
C ALA A 97 8.53 -2.18 -22.60
N GLU A 98 7.73 -2.99 -21.89
CA GLU A 98 6.83 -3.97 -22.50
C GLU A 98 5.79 -3.28 -23.40
N THR A 99 5.21 -2.17 -22.92
CA THR A 99 4.22 -1.40 -23.70
C THR A 99 4.84 -0.80 -24.97
N GLN A 100 6.06 -0.28 -24.89
CA GLN A 100 6.78 0.26 -26.07
C GLN A 100 7.12 -0.81 -27.10
N LEU A 101 7.35 -2.04 -26.66
CA LEU A 101 7.62 -3.19 -27.55
C LEU A 101 6.34 -3.78 -28.15
N GLY A 102 5.16 -3.27 -27.79
CA GLY A 102 3.85 -3.79 -28.25
C GLY A 102 3.51 -5.16 -27.66
N GLY A 103 4.18 -5.57 -26.58
CA GLY A 103 3.92 -6.82 -25.86
C GLY A 103 2.71 -6.72 -24.96
N GLY A 104 2.05 -7.88 -24.72
CA GLY A 104 1.06 -8.02 -23.66
C GLY A 104 1.74 -7.83 -22.31
N THR A 105 1.16 -6.99 -21.47
CA THR A 105 1.70 -6.63 -20.16
C THR A 105 0.58 -6.70 -19.14
N ALA A 106 0.79 -6.16 -17.94
CA ALA A 106 -0.22 -6.17 -16.91
C ALA A 106 -1.50 -5.46 -17.33
N ASP A 107 -2.65 -5.96 -16.84
CA ASP A 107 -3.95 -5.33 -16.95
C ASP A 107 -4.10 -4.20 -15.94
N VAL A 108 -3.57 -4.41 -14.73
CA VAL A 108 -3.63 -3.47 -13.61
C VAL A 108 -2.23 -3.22 -13.07
N LEU A 109 -1.94 -1.94 -12.79
CA LEU A 109 -0.75 -1.51 -12.06
C LEU A 109 -1.17 -0.99 -10.68
N TRP A 110 -0.60 -1.55 -9.61
CA TRP A 110 -0.93 -1.20 -8.23
C TRP A 110 0.34 -0.87 -7.44
N SER A 111 0.63 0.42 -7.27
CA SER A 111 1.92 0.87 -6.74
C SER A 111 1.82 1.94 -5.65
N SER A 112 2.77 1.87 -4.71
CA SER A 112 2.98 2.86 -3.65
C SER A 112 3.75 4.10 -4.11
N ALA A 113 4.46 4.06 -5.24
CA ALA A 113 5.11 5.23 -5.84
C ALA A 113 4.07 6.07 -6.60
N MET A 114 3.37 6.94 -5.87
CA MET A 114 2.26 7.74 -6.40
C MET A 114 2.68 8.66 -7.55
N ASP A 115 3.90 9.16 -7.53
CA ASP A 115 4.49 10.01 -8.56
C ASP A 115 4.68 9.24 -9.88
N LEU A 116 5.25 8.04 -9.82
CA LEU A 116 5.43 7.17 -10.99
C LEU A 116 4.08 6.78 -11.60
N GLN A 117 3.08 6.43 -10.77
CA GLN A 117 1.72 6.15 -11.23
C GLN A 117 1.07 7.38 -11.87
N SER A 118 1.18 8.55 -11.24
CA SER A 118 0.67 9.81 -11.80
C SER A 118 1.38 10.17 -13.13
N ASN A 119 2.65 9.85 -13.27
CA ASN A 119 3.39 10.02 -14.51
C ASN A 119 2.85 9.12 -15.63
N LEU A 120 2.53 7.86 -15.33
CA LEU A 120 1.89 6.96 -16.31
C LEU A 120 0.54 7.51 -16.80
N VAL A 121 -0.30 8.02 -15.87
CA VAL A 121 -1.56 8.70 -16.24
C VAL A 121 -1.29 9.90 -17.14
N SER A 122 -0.33 10.75 -16.76
CA SER A 122 0.03 11.96 -17.52
C SER A 122 0.53 11.64 -18.94
N LYS A 123 1.22 10.53 -19.10
CA LYS A 123 1.73 10.03 -20.39
C LYS A 123 0.71 9.23 -21.22
N GLY A 124 -0.51 9.06 -20.71
CA GLY A 124 -1.59 8.41 -21.44
C GLY A 124 -1.54 6.88 -21.43
N TYR A 125 -0.86 6.27 -20.45
CA TYR A 125 -0.79 4.81 -20.28
C TYR A 125 -2.01 4.22 -19.55
N ALA A 126 -2.84 5.04 -18.91
CA ALA A 126 -4.01 4.59 -18.16
C ALA A 126 -5.29 4.69 -18.97
N GLN A 127 -6.16 3.67 -18.83
CA GLN A 127 -7.52 3.68 -19.35
C GLN A 127 -8.39 4.63 -18.52
N THR A 128 -9.28 5.38 -19.17
CA THR A 128 -10.37 6.09 -18.48
C THR A 128 -11.49 5.11 -18.20
N TYR A 129 -11.92 5.02 -16.95
CA TYR A 129 -12.97 4.12 -16.50
C TYR A 129 -13.78 4.76 -15.37
N ASP A 130 -15.09 4.87 -15.57
CA ASP A 130 -16.01 5.38 -14.54
C ASP A 130 -16.45 4.23 -13.64
N SER A 131 -15.62 3.95 -12.60
CA SER A 131 -15.92 2.96 -11.60
C SER A 131 -17.19 3.32 -10.82
N PRO A 132 -18.16 2.38 -10.66
CA PRO A 132 -19.34 2.60 -9.81
C PRO A 132 -18.98 2.90 -8.35
N GLU A 133 -17.77 2.53 -7.90
CA GLU A 133 -17.27 2.79 -6.55
C GLU A 133 -16.64 4.19 -6.38
N SER A 134 -16.44 4.91 -7.47
CA SER A 134 -15.78 6.23 -7.46
C SER A 134 -16.47 7.26 -6.55
N GLY A 135 -17.78 7.13 -6.34
CA GLY A 135 -18.57 7.97 -5.44
C GLY A 135 -18.25 7.75 -3.95
N GLY A 136 -17.77 6.56 -3.57
CA GLY A 136 -17.39 6.20 -2.20
C GLY A 136 -16.00 6.69 -1.78
N LEU A 137 -15.23 7.29 -2.71
CA LEU A 137 -13.88 7.77 -2.45
C LEU A 137 -13.86 9.29 -2.22
N PRO A 138 -12.98 9.78 -1.32
CA PRO A 138 -12.74 11.23 -1.18
C PRO A 138 -12.19 11.83 -2.48
N ALA A 139 -12.42 13.12 -2.69
CA ALA A 139 -12.01 13.81 -3.93
C ALA A 139 -10.49 13.73 -4.19
N TRP A 140 -9.67 13.79 -3.16
CA TRP A 140 -8.21 13.71 -3.25
C TRP A 140 -7.70 12.31 -3.68
N ALA A 141 -8.54 11.28 -3.54
CA ALA A 141 -8.17 9.87 -3.76
C ALA A 141 -8.30 9.41 -5.23
N LYS A 142 -8.65 10.32 -6.14
CA LYS A 142 -8.89 9.97 -7.56
C LYS A 142 -8.45 11.07 -8.50
N TRP A 143 -8.01 10.68 -9.69
CA TRP A 143 -7.60 11.62 -10.73
C TRP A 143 -8.00 11.13 -12.12
N LYS A 144 -8.76 11.99 -12.86
CA LYS A 144 -9.19 11.78 -14.26
C LYS A 144 -9.98 10.49 -14.54
N ALA A 145 -10.58 9.85 -13.55
CA ALA A 145 -11.11 8.50 -13.69
C ALA A 145 -10.09 7.52 -14.32
N GLN A 146 -8.80 7.70 -14.01
CA GLN A 146 -7.67 6.91 -14.53
C GLN A 146 -6.76 6.38 -13.44
N ALA A 147 -6.75 7.01 -12.26
CA ALA A 147 -6.02 6.54 -11.09
C ALA A 147 -6.86 6.69 -9.83
N TRP A 148 -6.81 5.69 -8.96
CA TRP A 148 -7.53 5.63 -7.70
C TRP A 148 -6.60 5.23 -6.56
N ALA A 149 -6.67 5.98 -5.47
CA ALA A 149 -6.08 5.58 -4.21
C ALA A 149 -6.87 4.43 -3.59
N THR A 150 -6.17 3.41 -3.15
CA THR A 150 -6.78 2.21 -2.53
C THR A 150 -6.52 2.13 -1.04
N THR A 151 -5.57 2.92 -0.52
CA THR A 151 -5.15 2.91 0.87
C THR A 151 -4.93 4.32 1.39
N PHE A 152 -4.81 4.48 2.73
CA PHE A 152 -4.51 5.72 3.41
C PHE A 152 -3.40 5.48 4.44
N GLU A 153 -2.16 5.26 3.98
CA GLU A 153 -1.06 4.72 4.78
C GLU A 153 -0.16 5.79 5.37
N PRO A 154 -0.04 5.86 6.71
CA PRO A 154 0.88 6.77 7.37
C PRO A 154 2.33 6.32 7.17
N ILE A 155 3.25 7.27 7.11
CA ILE A 155 4.69 7.01 7.11
C ILE A 155 5.22 7.10 8.53
N ALA A 156 6.10 6.16 8.89
CA ALA A 156 6.56 5.99 10.26
C ALA A 156 8.09 5.98 10.38
N ILE A 157 8.54 6.20 11.61
CA ILE A 157 9.88 5.84 12.08
C ILE A 157 9.72 4.53 12.85
N ALA A 158 10.38 3.45 12.42
CA ALA A 158 10.44 2.21 13.18
C ALA A 158 11.76 2.10 13.94
N TYR A 159 11.75 1.40 15.08
CA TYR A 159 12.94 1.25 15.90
C TYR A 159 12.97 -0.05 16.68
N ASN A 160 14.17 -0.49 17.04
CA ASN A 160 14.39 -1.62 17.93
C ASN A 160 14.45 -1.13 19.39
N LYS A 161 13.51 -1.58 20.23
CA LYS A 161 13.37 -1.16 21.63
C LYS A 161 14.53 -1.58 22.51
N THR A 162 15.30 -2.61 22.13
CA THR A 162 16.47 -3.04 22.88
C THR A 162 17.70 -2.16 22.60
N LEU A 163 17.75 -1.53 21.42
CA LEU A 163 18.86 -0.67 21.00
C LEU A 163 18.57 0.83 21.20
N LEU A 164 17.29 1.20 21.24
CA LEU A 164 16.84 2.59 21.43
C LEU A 164 15.93 2.68 22.67
N PRO A 165 16.45 3.18 23.82
CA PRO A 165 15.64 3.41 25.01
C PRO A 165 14.49 4.37 24.77
N ALA A 166 13.40 4.22 25.51
CA ALA A 166 12.19 5.01 25.36
C ALA A 166 12.41 6.54 25.47
N SER A 167 13.41 6.96 26.26
CA SER A 167 13.82 8.37 26.40
C SER A 167 14.37 8.98 25.10
N ASP A 168 14.93 8.14 24.22
CA ASP A 168 15.66 8.57 23.03
C ASP A 168 14.82 8.41 21.76
N VAL A 169 13.61 7.84 21.89
CA VAL A 169 12.71 7.63 20.75
C VAL A 169 12.27 8.98 20.16
N PRO A 170 12.65 9.29 18.89
CA PRO A 170 12.28 10.55 18.26
C PRO A 170 10.77 10.59 18.01
N ARG A 171 10.11 11.65 18.46
CA ARG A 171 8.67 11.84 18.31
C ARG A 171 8.32 12.78 17.16
N THR A 172 9.31 13.51 16.65
CA THR A 172 9.19 14.45 15.55
C THR A 172 10.36 14.28 14.58
N HIS A 173 10.25 14.82 13.37
CA HIS A 173 11.38 14.87 12.43
C HIS A 173 12.55 15.70 12.99
N ALA A 174 12.24 16.78 13.72
CA ALA A 174 13.27 17.58 14.40
C ALA A 174 13.99 16.80 15.50
N ASP A 175 13.28 15.91 16.23
CA ASP A 175 13.93 15.03 17.22
C ASP A 175 14.86 14.03 16.53
N LEU A 176 14.43 13.45 15.41
CA LEU A 176 15.27 12.54 14.63
C LEU A 176 16.53 13.24 14.11
N ALA A 177 16.38 14.41 13.51
CA ALA A 177 17.51 15.22 13.03
C ALA A 177 18.52 15.49 14.16
N ARG A 178 18.03 15.96 15.30
CA ARG A 178 18.86 16.22 16.49
C ARG A 178 19.55 14.97 16.99
N LEU A 179 18.84 13.84 17.10
CA LEU A 179 19.38 12.57 17.57
C LEU A 179 20.54 12.10 16.67
N LEU A 180 20.35 12.09 15.37
CA LEU A 180 21.34 11.64 14.40
C LEU A 180 22.57 12.55 14.39
N ASN A 181 22.37 13.86 14.46
CA ASN A 181 23.47 14.84 14.42
C ASN A 181 24.26 14.90 15.72
N ALA A 182 23.59 14.78 16.90
CA ALA A 182 24.25 14.89 18.20
C ALA A 182 24.89 13.57 18.67
N SER A 183 24.38 12.41 18.20
CA SER A 183 24.79 11.09 18.68
C SER A 183 25.35 10.20 17.57
N ALA A 184 25.99 10.78 16.57
CA ALA A 184 26.41 10.08 15.35
C ALA A 184 27.29 8.83 15.64
N ALA A 185 28.22 8.91 16.58
CA ALA A 185 29.09 7.77 16.95
C ALA A 185 28.30 6.57 17.46
N ARG A 186 27.22 6.81 18.23
CA ARG A 186 26.35 5.76 18.79
C ARG A 186 25.57 5.03 17.72
N PHE A 187 25.12 5.76 16.71
CA PHE A 187 24.25 5.22 15.66
C PHE A 187 24.98 4.87 14.36
N LYS A 188 26.31 4.90 14.36
CA LYS A 188 27.10 4.58 13.16
C LYS A 188 26.78 3.18 12.64
N GLY A 189 26.32 3.09 11.40
CA GLY A 189 25.88 1.86 10.74
C GLY A 189 24.62 1.22 11.37
N LYS A 190 23.87 1.95 12.22
CA LYS A 190 22.67 1.47 12.93
C LYS A 190 21.38 2.16 12.50
N VAL A 191 21.42 2.98 11.49
CA VAL A 191 20.24 3.62 10.90
C VAL A 191 20.07 3.11 9.49
N ILE A 192 18.82 2.92 9.07
CA ILE A 192 18.48 2.47 7.72
C ILE A 192 17.35 3.31 7.16
N THR A 193 17.42 3.61 5.87
CA THR A 193 16.34 4.25 5.10
C THR A 193 16.33 3.72 3.67
N TYR A 194 15.46 4.26 2.82
CA TYR A 194 15.44 3.90 1.40
C TYR A 194 16.70 4.36 0.66
N ASP A 195 17.18 3.51 -0.25
CA ASP A 195 18.05 3.94 -1.34
C ASP A 195 17.18 4.69 -2.37
N ILE A 196 17.14 6.01 -2.28
CA ILE A 196 16.26 6.83 -3.11
C ILE A 196 16.65 6.83 -4.60
N GLU A 197 17.83 6.33 -4.94
CA GLU A 197 18.26 6.18 -6.32
C GLU A 197 17.77 4.87 -6.95
N LYS A 198 17.45 3.87 -6.11
CA LYS A 198 16.97 2.56 -6.55
C LYS A 198 15.49 2.35 -6.24
N SER A 199 14.97 2.98 -5.19
CA SER A 199 13.58 2.85 -4.77
C SER A 199 12.75 4.04 -5.23
N GLY A 200 11.82 3.83 -6.16
CA GLY A 200 10.88 4.87 -6.57
C GLY A 200 10.01 5.35 -5.42
N LEU A 201 9.59 4.45 -4.51
CA LEU A 201 8.88 4.85 -3.28
C LEU A 201 9.77 5.70 -2.38
N GLY A 202 11.03 5.31 -2.19
CA GLY A 202 11.97 6.08 -1.37
C GLY A 202 12.21 7.48 -1.92
N PHE A 203 12.41 7.61 -3.23
CA PHE A 203 12.52 8.91 -3.89
C PHE A 203 11.25 9.76 -3.72
N PHE A 204 10.10 9.15 -3.95
CA PHE A 204 8.81 9.81 -3.78
C PHE A 204 8.65 10.37 -2.35
N LEU A 205 8.87 9.55 -1.32
CA LEU A 205 8.73 9.98 0.07
C LEU A 205 9.72 11.09 0.44
N ALA A 206 10.97 11.01 0.00
CA ALA A 206 11.97 12.05 0.22
C ALA A 206 11.54 13.40 -0.40
N THR A 207 10.98 13.38 -1.61
CA THR A 207 10.47 14.61 -2.25
C THR A 207 9.25 15.19 -1.53
N GLN A 208 8.39 14.33 -0.96
CA GLN A 208 7.25 14.78 -0.17
C GLN A 208 7.69 15.39 1.17
N ASP A 209 8.65 14.80 1.86
CA ASP A 209 9.22 15.37 3.08
C ASP A 209 9.79 16.78 2.85
N VAL A 210 10.59 16.96 1.79
CA VAL A 210 11.13 18.28 1.42
C VAL A 210 10.00 19.30 1.15
N SER A 211 8.92 18.85 0.53
CA SER A 211 7.80 19.72 0.21
C SER A 211 7.01 20.17 1.43
N VAL A 212 7.07 19.41 2.53
CA VAL A 212 6.39 19.74 3.80
C VAL A 212 7.29 20.55 4.73
N ALA A 213 8.56 20.16 4.89
CA ALA A 213 9.41 20.80 5.88
C ALA A 213 10.90 20.75 5.51
N PRO A 214 11.65 21.86 5.69
CA PRO A 214 13.08 21.93 5.40
C PRO A 214 13.94 21.03 6.32
N VAL A 215 13.42 20.59 7.48
CA VAL A 215 14.10 19.69 8.42
C VAL A 215 14.53 18.36 7.80
N PHE A 216 13.95 17.99 6.66
CA PHE A 216 14.39 16.82 5.89
C PHE A 216 15.89 16.87 5.57
N TRP A 217 16.45 18.05 5.24
CA TRP A 217 17.86 18.16 4.92
C TRP A 217 18.75 18.01 6.14
N ASP A 218 18.29 18.45 7.32
CA ASP A 218 19.00 18.19 8.60
C ASP A 218 19.02 16.68 8.94
N ILE A 219 17.91 15.95 8.59
CA ILE A 219 17.87 14.50 8.69
C ILE A 219 18.86 13.88 7.71
N ALA A 220 18.86 14.30 6.44
CA ALA A 220 19.76 13.79 5.42
C ALA A 220 21.24 13.95 5.80
N GLU A 221 21.62 15.10 6.36
CA GLU A 221 22.98 15.32 6.91
C GLU A 221 23.26 14.38 8.08
N GLY A 222 22.29 14.18 8.98
CA GLY A 222 22.40 13.23 10.08
C GLY A 222 22.58 11.80 9.58
N LEU A 223 21.83 11.39 8.54
CA LEU A 223 21.97 10.09 7.90
C LEU A 223 23.38 9.87 7.33
N GLY A 224 23.99 10.90 6.72
CA GLY A 224 25.37 10.84 6.28
C GLY A 224 26.35 10.65 7.45
N LYS A 225 26.20 11.42 8.55
CA LYS A 225 27.07 11.35 9.74
C LYS A 225 27.06 9.98 10.43
N VAL A 226 25.91 9.28 10.40
CA VAL A 226 25.77 7.97 11.04
C VAL A 226 26.13 6.80 10.12
N ASP A 227 26.64 7.05 8.92
CA ASP A 227 26.97 6.00 7.95
C ASP A 227 25.74 5.09 7.70
N THR A 228 24.65 5.70 7.24
CA THR A 228 23.34 5.07 7.11
C THR A 228 23.37 3.91 6.12
N ARG A 229 22.67 2.84 6.45
CA ARG A 229 22.39 1.72 5.55
C ARG A 229 21.22 2.07 4.63
N PHE A 230 21.21 1.51 3.44
CA PHE A 230 20.16 1.72 2.44
C PHE A 230 19.49 0.42 2.03
N ALA A 231 18.18 0.47 1.81
CA ALA A 231 17.38 -0.65 1.31
C ALA A 231 16.37 -0.18 0.25
N SER A 232 15.85 -1.11 -0.55
CA SER A 232 14.89 -0.80 -1.60
C SER A 232 13.43 -0.92 -1.16
N THR A 233 13.16 -1.61 -0.03
CA THR A 233 11.79 -1.90 0.46
C THR A 233 11.65 -1.69 1.96
N THR A 234 10.42 -1.37 2.42
CA THR A 234 10.09 -1.31 3.86
C THR A 234 10.35 -2.65 4.55
N ASP A 235 9.98 -3.77 3.93
CA ASP A 235 10.17 -5.10 4.51
C ASP A 235 11.66 -5.37 4.83
N ALA A 236 12.55 -5.05 3.89
CA ALA A 236 13.99 -5.19 4.12
C ALA A 236 14.50 -4.31 5.27
N MET A 237 13.98 -3.09 5.40
CA MET A 237 14.33 -2.21 6.54
C MET A 237 13.83 -2.77 7.86
N LEU A 238 12.58 -3.21 7.93
CA LEU A 238 11.99 -3.75 9.15
C LEU A 238 12.65 -5.07 9.59
N LYS A 239 13.08 -5.91 8.66
CA LYS A 239 13.88 -7.11 8.96
C LYS A 239 15.20 -6.76 9.66
N GLN A 240 15.90 -5.71 9.23
CA GLN A 240 17.13 -5.26 9.87
C GLN A 240 16.87 -4.62 11.25
N VAL A 241 15.72 -3.95 11.44
CA VAL A 241 15.30 -3.49 12.77
C VAL A 241 14.98 -4.67 13.68
N ALA A 242 14.26 -5.68 13.18
CA ALA A 242 13.90 -6.87 13.94
C ALA A 242 15.14 -7.67 14.39
N SER A 243 16.12 -7.86 13.51
CA SER A 243 17.36 -8.57 13.81
C SER A 243 18.31 -7.80 14.74
N GLY A 244 18.09 -6.49 14.97
CA GLY A 244 19.00 -5.62 15.72
C GLY A 244 20.22 -5.15 14.90
N GLU A 245 20.24 -5.42 13.60
CA GLU A 245 21.24 -4.84 12.71
C GLU A 245 21.08 -3.32 12.60
N ALA A 246 19.82 -2.84 12.57
CA ALA A 246 19.49 -1.42 12.65
C ALA A 246 18.75 -1.09 13.95
N ALA A 247 19.06 0.06 14.55
CA ALA A 247 18.34 0.59 15.69
C ALA A 247 17.12 1.43 15.25
N ILE A 248 17.21 2.11 14.11
CA ILE A 248 16.20 3.02 13.58
C ILE A 248 16.04 2.80 12.08
N ALA A 249 14.79 2.74 11.61
CA ALA A 249 14.43 2.81 10.21
C ALA A 249 13.57 4.06 9.96
N TYR A 250 13.98 4.90 9.02
CA TYR A 250 13.29 6.14 8.66
C TYR A 250 12.48 5.99 7.38
N ASN A 251 11.32 6.63 7.33
CA ASN A 251 10.38 6.63 6.18
C ASN A 251 9.80 5.26 5.82
N VAL A 252 9.55 4.39 6.81
CA VAL A 252 8.89 3.11 6.56
C VAL A 252 7.38 3.26 6.40
N LEU A 253 6.76 2.38 5.63
CA LEU A 253 5.29 2.25 5.57
C LEU A 253 4.76 1.86 6.95
N GLY A 254 3.90 2.71 7.52
CA GLY A 254 3.40 2.53 8.88
C GLY A 254 2.53 1.29 9.04
N SER A 255 1.76 0.90 8.02
CA SER A 255 1.00 -0.36 8.00
C SER A 255 1.90 -1.58 8.26
N TYR A 256 3.07 -1.64 7.60
CA TYR A 256 4.06 -2.70 7.79
C TYR A 256 4.72 -2.61 9.17
N ALA A 257 5.06 -1.41 9.63
CA ALA A 257 5.64 -1.22 10.97
C ALA A 257 4.67 -1.66 12.08
N VAL A 258 3.38 -1.31 11.97
CA VAL A 258 2.31 -1.75 12.89
C VAL A 258 2.17 -3.27 12.86
N ALA A 259 2.13 -3.88 11.67
CA ALA A 259 2.00 -5.32 11.51
C ALA A 259 3.20 -6.06 12.11
N GLN A 260 4.42 -5.52 11.93
CA GLN A 260 5.63 -6.12 12.50
C GLN A 260 5.69 -5.96 14.02
N ALA A 261 5.30 -4.80 14.56
CA ALA A 261 5.26 -4.56 16.01
C ALA A 261 4.24 -5.45 16.74
N ARG A 262 3.18 -5.90 16.06
CA ARG A 262 2.23 -6.90 16.59
C ARG A 262 2.83 -8.30 16.69
N LYS A 263 3.81 -8.62 15.84
CA LYS A 263 4.48 -9.94 15.80
C LYS A 263 5.73 -10.00 16.67
N ASP A 264 6.42 -8.87 16.82
CA ASP A 264 7.68 -8.76 17.57
C ASP A 264 7.61 -7.61 18.57
N ALA A 265 7.59 -7.96 19.86
CA ALA A 265 7.52 -6.99 20.97
C ALA A 265 8.73 -6.04 21.04
N ASN A 266 9.87 -6.39 20.42
CA ASN A 266 11.06 -5.56 20.38
C ASN A 266 10.98 -4.43 19.37
N ILE A 267 10.01 -4.48 18.45
CA ILE A 267 9.81 -3.42 17.46
C ILE A 267 8.87 -2.37 18.01
N GLY A 268 9.30 -1.11 17.91
CA GLY A 268 8.48 0.07 18.11
C GLY A 268 8.33 0.86 16.82
N TYR A 269 7.31 1.70 16.78
CA TYR A 269 7.12 2.67 15.71
C TYR A 269 6.58 3.99 16.26
N VAL A 270 6.80 5.06 15.52
CA VAL A 270 6.29 6.39 15.80
C VAL A 270 5.72 6.97 14.50
N PHE A 271 4.53 7.51 14.57
CA PHE A 271 4.04 8.45 13.58
C PHE A 271 4.45 9.85 14.05
N PRO A 272 5.31 10.56 13.30
CA PRO A 272 5.87 11.82 13.77
C PRO A 272 4.79 12.87 14.05
N ALA A 273 4.86 13.52 15.22
CA ALA A 273 3.79 14.41 15.71
C ALA A 273 3.81 15.80 15.06
N ASP A 274 4.95 16.23 14.52
CA ASP A 274 5.08 17.50 13.78
C ASP A 274 4.37 17.44 12.41
N TYR A 275 4.56 16.36 11.67
CA TYR A 275 3.73 15.97 10.54
C TYR A 275 3.90 14.47 10.28
N THR A 276 2.86 13.82 9.81
CA THR A 276 2.89 12.45 9.32
C THR A 276 2.43 12.47 7.86
N LEU A 277 3.33 12.13 6.93
CA LEU A 277 2.94 11.91 5.55
C LEU A 277 1.97 10.74 5.49
N VAL A 278 0.90 10.88 4.72
CA VAL A 278 -0.03 9.79 4.44
C VAL A 278 -0.11 9.61 2.94
N MET A 279 0.43 8.48 2.48
CA MET A 279 0.45 8.10 1.07
C MET A 279 -0.65 7.09 0.76
N SER A 280 -0.86 6.82 -0.51
CA SER A 280 -1.78 5.80 -1.01
C SER A 280 -1.11 4.89 -2.01
N ARG A 281 -1.53 3.62 -2.02
CA ARG A 281 -1.25 2.76 -3.19
C ARG A 281 -2.23 3.15 -4.28
N LEU A 282 -1.71 3.59 -5.41
CA LEU A 282 -2.53 3.92 -6.57
C LEU A 282 -2.68 2.71 -7.47
N GLN A 283 -3.92 2.45 -7.89
CA GLN A 283 -4.16 1.52 -8.99
C GLN A 283 -4.61 2.26 -10.23
N LEU A 284 -4.26 1.71 -11.39
CA LEU A 284 -4.72 2.13 -12.70
C LEU A 284 -4.91 0.91 -13.61
N ILE A 285 -5.82 1.02 -14.56
CA ILE A 285 -6.00 0.04 -15.63
C ILE A 285 -5.09 0.43 -16.79
N ASN A 286 -4.29 -0.50 -17.28
CA ASN A 286 -3.51 -0.31 -18.50
C ASN A 286 -4.43 0.07 -19.67
N LYS A 287 -4.08 1.12 -20.41
CA LYS A 287 -4.86 1.57 -21.57
C LYS A 287 -5.05 0.46 -22.61
N ASN A 288 -4.07 -0.39 -22.76
CA ASN A 288 -4.05 -1.51 -23.70
C ASN A 288 -4.09 -2.85 -22.93
N ALA A 289 -4.83 -2.91 -21.82
CA ALA A 289 -4.99 -4.14 -21.04
C ALA A 289 -5.46 -5.28 -21.94
N PRO A 290 -4.79 -6.45 -21.94
CA PRO A 290 -5.27 -7.64 -22.64
C PRO A 290 -6.65 -8.09 -22.15
N ASP A 291 -6.89 -8.01 -20.83
CA ASP A 291 -8.10 -8.47 -20.16
C ASP A 291 -8.83 -7.30 -19.45
N PRO A 292 -9.38 -6.32 -20.24
CA PRO A 292 -9.83 -5.04 -19.69
C PRO A 292 -11.06 -5.16 -18.79
N ASN A 293 -11.92 -6.17 -18.96
CA ASN A 293 -13.09 -6.34 -18.11
C ASN A 293 -12.71 -6.98 -16.78
N ALA A 294 -11.77 -7.92 -16.76
CA ALA A 294 -11.20 -8.46 -15.52
C ALA A 294 -10.47 -7.36 -14.73
N ALA A 295 -9.75 -6.46 -15.41
CA ALA A 295 -9.13 -5.29 -14.78
C ALA A 295 -10.17 -4.36 -14.13
N ARG A 296 -11.30 -4.09 -14.78
CA ARG A 296 -12.40 -3.29 -14.23
C ARG A 296 -13.02 -3.94 -13.01
N LEU A 297 -13.30 -5.26 -13.06
CA LEU A 297 -13.82 -5.99 -11.91
C LEU A 297 -12.88 -5.91 -10.70
N TRP A 298 -11.56 -6.04 -10.93
CA TRP A 298 -10.58 -5.93 -9.86
C TRP A 298 -10.54 -4.52 -9.26
N VAL A 299 -10.51 -3.49 -10.11
CA VAL A 299 -10.51 -2.09 -9.64
C VAL A 299 -11.77 -1.83 -8.80
N ASP A 300 -12.94 -2.21 -9.30
CA ASP A 300 -14.21 -2.02 -8.59
C ASP A 300 -14.24 -2.80 -7.27
N TYR A 301 -13.78 -4.06 -7.28
CA TYR A 301 -13.67 -4.86 -6.07
C TYR A 301 -12.78 -4.22 -5.00
N VAL A 302 -11.57 -3.80 -5.38
CA VAL A 302 -10.62 -3.18 -4.44
C VAL A 302 -11.17 -1.87 -3.88
N LEU A 303 -11.91 -1.08 -4.66
CA LEU A 303 -12.53 0.17 -4.25
C LEU A 303 -13.85 -0.02 -3.50
N SER A 304 -14.49 -1.19 -3.62
CA SER A 304 -15.77 -1.49 -2.97
C SER A 304 -15.64 -1.51 -1.44
N LYS A 305 -16.77 -1.35 -0.75
CA LYS A 305 -16.79 -1.51 0.71
C LYS A 305 -16.27 -2.88 1.14
N ARG A 306 -16.57 -3.96 0.36
CA ARG A 306 -16.08 -5.32 0.62
C ARG A 306 -14.56 -5.37 0.54
N GLY A 307 -13.98 -4.98 -0.59
CA GLY A 307 -12.52 -4.99 -0.78
C GLY A 307 -11.80 -4.12 0.25
N GLN A 308 -12.34 -2.95 0.56
CA GLN A 308 -11.79 -2.05 1.57
C GLN A 308 -11.91 -2.61 3.00
N THR A 309 -12.92 -3.43 3.29
CA THR A 309 -13.03 -4.17 4.55
C THR A 309 -11.95 -5.25 4.64
N VAL A 310 -11.67 -5.96 3.55
CA VAL A 310 -10.56 -6.92 3.48
C VAL A 310 -9.21 -6.20 3.65
N ILE A 311 -9.02 -5.05 3.00
CA ILE A 311 -7.83 -4.18 3.16
C ILE A 311 -7.60 -3.86 4.65
N ALA A 312 -8.62 -3.37 5.34
CA ALA A 312 -8.49 -2.94 6.73
C ALA A 312 -8.27 -4.11 7.70
N ASN A 313 -9.04 -5.19 7.57
CA ASN A 313 -9.16 -6.20 8.62
C ASN A 313 -8.34 -7.47 8.36
N GLN A 314 -7.93 -7.73 7.11
CA GLN A 314 -7.19 -8.94 6.76
C GLN A 314 -5.82 -8.65 6.15
N ALA A 315 -5.71 -7.65 5.26
CA ALA A 315 -4.42 -7.25 4.68
C ALA A 315 -3.60 -6.36 5.62
N GLY A 316 -4.23 -5.74 6.63
CA GLY A 316 -3.56 -4.85 7.58
C GLY A 316 -3.10 -3.52 6.96
N LEU A 317 -3.67 -3.15 5.81
CA LEU A 317 -3.46 -1.86 5.18
C LEU A 317 -4.58 -0.89 5.58
N TYR A 318 -4.28 0.41 5.60
CA TYR A 318 -5.28 1.40 5.98
C TYR A 318 -6.28 1.64 4.84
N SER A 319 -7.56 1.33 5.09
CA SER A 319 -8.65 1.60 4.15
C SER A 319 -8.78 3.09 3.85
N VAL A 320 -9.02 3.44 2.57
CA VAL A 320 -9.27 4.82 2.13
C VAL A 320 -10.73 5.24 2.31
N ARG A 321 -11.67 4.27 2.39
CA ARG A 321 -13.10 4.57 2.54
C ARG A 321 -13.45 4.95 3.96
N VAL A 322 -14.31 5.96 4.11
CA VAL A 322 -14.78 6.45 5.42
C VAL A 322 -15.90 5.60 6.01
N ASP A 323 -16.56 4.77 5.19
CA ASP A 323 -17.67 3.91 5.58
C ASP A 323 -17.24 2.47 5.94
N VAL A 324 -15.93 2.25 6.07
CA VAL A 324 -15.32 0.99 6.54
C VAL A 324 -14.88 1.13 7.98
N SER A 325 -15.23 0.15 8.80
CA SER A 325 -14.78 0.01 10.17
C SER A 325 -13.71 -1.09 10.30
N GLY A 326 -12.84 -0.96 11.28
CA GLY A 326 -11.77 -1.91 11.56
C GLY A 326 -10.54 -1.24 12.16
N ASP A 327 -9.50 -2.05 12.38
CA ASP A 327 -8.27 -1.64 13.07
C ASP A 327 -7.45 -0.61 12.27
N THR A 328 -7.45 -0.74 10.94
CA THR A 328 -6.64 0.09 10.04
C THR A 328 -7.54 0.80 9.04
N THR A 329 -8.00 1.99 9.40
CA THR A 329 -8.91 2.81 8.58
C THR A 329 -8.47 4.27 8.53
N ALA A 330 -8.84 4.98 7.45
CA ALA A 330 -8.63 6.42 7.35
C ALA A 330 -9.29 7.19 8.51
N ALA A 331 -10.49 6.77 8.92
CA ALA A 331 -11.20 7.40 10.04
C ALA A 331 -10.44 7.22 11.37
N GLY A 332 -10.00 6.00 11.69
CA GLY A 332 -9.23 5.71 12.91
C GLY A 332 -7.89 6.42 12.93
N LEU A 333 -7.19 6.46 11.78
CA LEU A 333 -5.94 7.20 11.65
C LEU A 333 -6.14 8.70 11.85
N THR A 334 -7.19 9.28 11.25
CA THR A 334 -7.51 10.70 11.40
C THR A 334 -7.84 11.05 12.85
N GLN A 335 -8.56 10.19 13.54
CA GLN A 335 -8.85 10.37 14.96
C GLN A 335 -7.58 10.34 15.83
N THR A 336 -6.63 9.48 15.50
CA THR A 336 -5.39 9.29 16.27
C THR A 336 -4.38 10.40 16.02
N LEU A 337 -4.16 10.79 14.77
CA LEU A 337 -3.10 11.71 14.36
C LEU A 337 -3.58 13.16 14.21
N GLY A 338 -4.87 13.36 13.95
CA GLY A 338 -5.48 14.69 13.87
C GLY A 338 -4.74 15.65 12.93
N PRO A 339 -4.30 16.82 13.43
CA PRO A 339 -3.71 17.87 12.61
C PRO A 339 -2.30 17.57 12.08
N SER A 340 -1.64 16.51 12.56
CA SER A 340 -0.32 16.11 12.03
C SER A 340 -0.40 15.45 10.67
N ILE A 341 -1.55 14.96 10.24
CA ILE A 341 -1.74 14.32 8.94
C ILE A 341 -1.40 15.26 7.78
N ARG A 342 -0.58 14.77 6.86
CA ARG A 342 -0.31 15.38 5.56
C ARG A 342 -0.66 14.37 4.48
N ALA A 343 -1.95 14.31 4.13
CA ALA A 343 -2.45 13.43 3.07
C ALA A 343 -1.95 13.91 1.70
N ILE A 344 -1.34 13.01 0.96
CA ILE A 344 -0.80 13.28 -0.36
C ILE A 344 -1.92 13.07 -1.39
N SER A 345 -2.33 14.13 -2.06
CA SER A 345 -3.39 14.10 -3.08
C SER A 345 -2.91 13.48 -4.39
N VAL A 346 -3.75 12.66 -5.00
CA VAL A 346 -3.49 12.09 -6.34
C VAL A 346 -3.62 13.19 -7.39
N GLY A 347 -2.59 13.38 -8.20
CA GLY A 347 -2.67 14.40 -9.24
C GLY A 347 -1.32 14.83 -9.86
N PRO A 348 -1.37 15.86 -10.71
CA PRO A 348 -0.19 16.29 -11.49
C PRO A 348 0.91 16.93 -10.64
N SER A 349 0.62 17.40 -9.43
CA SER A 349 1.63 17.97 -8.52
C SER A 349 2.72 16.98 -8.15
N LEU A 350 2.42 15.67 -8.20
CA LEU A 350 3.36 14.60 -7.81
C LEU A 350 4.51 14.41 -8.81
N ILE A 351 4.35 14.80 -10.06
CA ILE A 351 5.34 14.52 -11.11
C ILE A 351 6.43 15.60 -11.24
N GLY A 352 6.40 16.64 -10.41
CA GLY A 352 7.31 17.78 -10.51
C GLY A 352 8.79 17.40 -10.39
N TYR A 353 9.12 16.42 -9.57
CA TYR A 353 10.48 15.93 -9.39
C TYR A 353 10.90 14.83 -10.40
N LEU A 354 10.00 14.36 -11.25
CA LEU A 354 10.31 13.35 -12.26
C LEU A 354 10.87 13.94 -13.56
N ASN A 355 10.91 15.27 -13.73
CA ASN A 355 11.64 15.85 -14.85
C ASN A 355 13.15 15.74 -14.62
N ASN A 356 13.90 15.57 -15.73
CA ASN A 356 15.32 15.26 -15.65
C ASN A 356 16.18 16.28 -14.87
N GLN A 357 15.79 17.56 -14.85
CA GLN A 357 16.55 18.59 -14.15
C GLN A 357 16.30 18.50 -12.64
N ASN A 358 15.03 18.54 -12.21
CA ASN A 358 14.66 18.48 -10.79
C ASN A 358 15.13 17.18 -10.13
N TYR A 359 15.02 16.06 -10.86
CA TYR A 359 15.55 14.77 -10.39
C TYR A 359 17.05 14.84 -10.12
N ARG A 360 17.84 15.30 -11.12
CA ARG A 360 19.30 15.40 -10.95
C ARG A 360 19.70 16.37 -9.84
N ASP A 361 19.00 17.48 -9.71
CA ASP A 361 19.31 18.47 -8.67
C ASP A 361 19.01 17.92 -7.29
N PHE A 362 17.87 17.23 -7.12
CA PHE A 362 17.52 16.55 -5.88
C PHE A 362 18.54 15.47 -5.49
N ILE A 363 18.88 14.57 -6.41
CA ILE A 363 19.87 13.51 -6.16
C ILE A 363 21.25 14.09 -5.84
N ARG A 364 21.66 15.16 -6.51
CA ARG A 364 22.94 15.83 -6.21
C ARG A 364 22.95 16.40 -4.78
N GLN A 365 21.86 17.05 -4.37
CA GLN A 365 21.73 17.59 -3.01
C GLN A 365 21.69 16.47 -1.98
N TRP A 366 20.94 15.39 -2.24
CA TRP A 366 20.87 14.22 -1.40
C TRP A 366 22.26 13.58 -1.21
N ARG A 367 22.97 13.30 -2.28
CA ARG A 367 24.34 12.74 -2.21
C ARG A 367 25.26 13.63 -1.36
N LYS A 368 25.23 14.95 -1.60
CA LYS A 368 26.01 15.90 -0.80
C LYS A 368 25.68 15.86 0.69
N ALA A 369 24.40 15.73 1.05
CA ALA A 369 23.95 15.66 2.42
C ALA A 369 24.30 14.32 3.09
N THR A 370 24.24 13.22 2.35
CA THR A 370 24.48 11.87 2.87
C THR A 370 25.92 11.37 2.70
N GLU A 371 26.80 12.14 2.04
CA GLU A 371 28.23 11.82 1.98
C GLU A 371 28.83 11.80 3.40
N THR A 372 29.43 10.67 3.76
CA THR A 372 30.16 10.56 5.02
C THR A 372 31.37 11.48 5.04
N ALA A 373 31.62 12.16 6.13
CA ALA A 373 32.82 12.99 6.32
C ALA A 373 34.16 12.20 6.24
N SER A 374 34.09 10.90 5.99
CA SER A 374 35.23 9.95 5.92
C SER A 374 35.88 9.88 4.53
N GLY A 375 35.43 10.65 3.58
CA GLY A 375 35.92 10.66 2.18
C GLY A 375 36.80 11.86 1.81
N LYS A 376 37.39 12.56 2.80
CA LYS A 376 38.42 13.57 2.56
C LYS A 376 39.77 13.14 3.13
#